data_d84b910d1ea3d1bfb6c332d2d4a01a36
#
_entry.id   d84b910d1ea3d1bfb6c332d2d4a01a36
#
_cell.length_a   1.000
_cell.length_b   1.000
_cell.length_c   1.000
_cell.angle_alpha   90.00
_cell.angle_beta   90.00
_cell.angle_gamma   90.00
#
_symmetry.space_group_name_H-M   'P 1'
#
loop_
_entity.id
_entity.type
_entity.pdbx_description
1 polymer ?
#
loop_
_entity_poly.entity_id
_entity_poly.type
_entity_poly.pdbx_seq_one_letter_code
_entity_poly.pdbx_strand_id
1 'polypeptide(L)'
;MPKEMIGDSIILAIERKLNCKVLNYSLLGKGASGCVYKVKIDSEPYSFALKINDLPELIAQEYKSMDFISSRVDCKLPKLYFTETVNGKGILAMELIDGVTPNSKTLFFRKNKSKLANEIVDNLIKIHSVHNDKYGPIGNAIYASWYDYYSEFAKEIVEFTNCSDVPRTVKNALNLAYENLYLIVNCDDALSTLAHGDYWIPNFIVDNKTMSLKGIIDPFNVSWTEPEYELFTLTVGFGKNLHLYDIYKSKVKTTKYCDLKG
;
A
#
# COMPACT_ATOMS: atom_id res chain seq x y z
N MET A 1 14.01 -23.85 12.57
CA MET A 1 14.37 -22.94 11.47
C MET A 1 15.45 -22.03 11.99
N PRO A 2 16.56 -21.77 11.25
CA PRO A 2 17.54 -20.77 11.69
C PRO A 2 16.82 -19.43 11.85
N LYS A 3 17.08 -18.73 12.95
CA LYS A 3 16.65 -17.34 13.12
C LYS A 3 17.21 -16.55 11.93
N GLU A 4 16.36 -16.01 11.06
CA GLU A 4 16.82 -15.04 10.08
C GLU A 4 17.44 -13.88 10.86
N MET A 5 18.75 -13.74 10.77
CA MET A 5 19.49 -12.71 11.51
C MET A 5 19.72 -11.50 10.61
N ILE A 6 19.61 -10.33 11.19
CA ILE A 6 20.10 -9.11 10.56
C ILE A 6 21.62 -9.20 10.49
N GLY A 7 22.20 -9.04 9.31
CA GLY A 7 23.66 -9.09 9.14
C GLY A 7 24.37 -7.91 9.81
N ASP A 8 25.60 -8.13 10.29
CA ASP A 8 26.39 -7.13 11.01
C ASP A 8 26.55 -5.80 10.23
N SER A 9 26.67 -5.88 8.92
CA SER A 9 26.75 -4.68 8.05
C SER A 9 25.49 -3.79 8.11
N ILE A 10 24.32 -4.41 8.23
CA ILE A 10 23.05 -3.68 8.39
C ILE A 10 22.98 -3.07 9.80
N ILE A 11 23.42 -3.80 10.83
CA ILE A 11 23.50 -3.28 12.20
C ILE A 11 24.40 -2.03 12.22
N LEU A 12 25.61 -2.10 11.66
CA LEU A 12 26.51 -0.96 11.55
C LEU A 12 25.93 0.23 10.79
N ALA A 13 25.17 -0.03 9.71
CA ALA A 13 24.47 1.02 8.97
C ALA A 13 23.42 1.72 9.81
N ILE A 14 22.63 0.97 10.59
CA ILE A 14 21.64 1.52 11.52
C ILE A 14 22.33 2.38 12.59
N GLU A 15 23.36 1.86 13.24
CA GLU A 15 24.08 2.56 14.30
C GLU A 15 24.70 3.87 13.80
N ARG A 16 25.26 3.85 12.58
CA ARG A 16 25.81 5.05 11.95
C ARG A 16 24.72 6.08 11.59
N LYS A 17 23.59 5.64 11.00
CA LYS A 17 22.52 6.53 10.53
C LYS A 17 21.75 7.19 11.67
N LEU A 18 21.53 6.46 12.75
CA LEU A 18 20.74 6.94 13.89
C LEU A 18 21.61 7.39 15.08
N ASN A 19 22.94 7.28 14.94
CA ASN A 19 23.91 7.59 16.02
C ASN A 19 23.51 6.90 17.35
N CYS A 20 23.32 5.58 17.30
CA CYS A 20 22.82 4.77 18.40
C CYS A 20 23.57 3.45 18.50
N LYS A 21 23.21 2.62 19.50
CA LYS A 21 23.57 1.21 19.59
C LYS A 21 22.36 0.32 19.44
N VAL A 22 22.48 -0.70 18.59
CA VAL A 22 21.45 -1.73 18.46
C VAL A 22 21.55 -2.69 19.65
N LEU A 23 20.49 -2.73 20.48
CA LEU A 23 20.43 -3.58 21.66
C LEU A 23 19.94 -4.99 21.36
N ASN A 24 18.87 -5.10 20.58
CA ASN A 24 18.37 -6.36 20.07
C ASN A 24 17.39 -6.15 18.90
N TYR A 25 16.99 -7.25 18.26
CA TYR A 25 15.97 -7.23 17.23
C TYR A 25 15.16 -8.53 17.23
N SER A 26 13.94 -8.46 16.68
CA SER A 26 13.06 -9.62 16.51
C SER A 26 12.26 -9.49 15.21
N LEU A 27 12.06 -10.61 14.53
CA LEU A 27 11.22 -10.67 13.33
C LEU A 27 9.77 -10.37 13.70
N LEU A 28 9.13 -9.42 13.02
CA LEU A 28 7.71 -9.11 13.11
C LEU A 28 6.91 -9.87 12.06
N GLY A 29 7.43 -9.96 10.83
CA GLY A 29 6.75 -10.60 9.73
C GLY A 29 7.66 -10.82 8.53
N LYS A 30 7.21 -11.71 7.63
CA LYS A 30 7.83 -11.98 6.34
C LYS A 30 6.73 -12.05 5.29
N GLY A 31 6.89 -11.31 4.21
CA GLY A 31 5.97 -11.23 3.09
C GLY A 31 6.70 -11.25 1.75
N ALA A 32 5.94 -11.03 0.66
CA ALA A 32 6.50 -10.92 -0.68
C ALA A 32 7.48 -9.73 -0.79
N SER A 33 7.21 -8.65 -0.07
CA SER A 33 8.02 -7.42 -0.04
C SER A 33 9.17 -7.45 0.98
N GLY A 34 9.57 -8.64 1.48
CA GLY A 34 10.72 -8.82 2.36
C GLY A 34 10.41 -9.21 3.80
N CYS A 35 11.38 -8.97 4.67
CA CYS A 35 11.28 -9.23 6.11
C CYS A 35 11.19 -7.92 6.89
N VAL A 36 10.30 -7.86 7.89
CA VAL A 36 10.17 -6.72 8.79
C VAL A 36 10.59 -7.12 10.19
N TYR A 37 11.48 -6.33 10.78
CA TYR A 37 12.00 -6.53 12.13
C TYR A 37 11.62 -5.37 13.04
N LYS A 38 11.35 -5.68 14.32
CA LYS A 38 11.43 -4.71 15.40
C LYS A 38 12.87 -4.61 15.84
N VAL A 39 13.45 -3.44 15.76
CA VAL A 39 14.81 -3.14 16.25
C VAL A 39 14.69 -2.29 17.49
N LYS A 40 15.44 -2.63 18.56
CA LYS A 40 15.58 -1.83 19.79
C LYS A 40 16.94 -1.18 19.81
N ILE A 41 16.98 0.10 20.16
CA ILE A 41 18.17 0.94 20.25
C ILE A 41 18.23 1.65 21.61
N ASP A 42 19.40 2.17 21.96
CA ASP A 42 19.68 2.82 23.24
C ASP A 42 19.27 4.30 23.31
N SER A 43 18.81 4.88 22.22
CA SER A 43 18.36 6.27 22.12
C SER A 43 16.96 6.38 21.51
N GLU A 44 16.35 7.56 21.52
CA GLU A 44 15.08 7.77 20.81
C GLU A 44 15.23 7.47 19.30
N PRO A 45 14.21 6.75 18.75
CA PRO A 45 12.88 6.40 19.29
C PRO A 45 12.83 5.12 20.13
N TYR A 46 13.92 4.60 20.65
CA TYR A 46 14.11 3.37 21.44
C TYR A 46 13.70 2.07 20.71
N SER A 47 12.81 2.14 19.76
CA SER A 47 12.49 1.04 18.85
C SER A 47 11.85 1.54 17.56
N PHE A 48 12.11 0.82 16.46
CA PHE A 48 11.57 1.12 15.15
C PHE A 48 11.34 -0.16 14.34
N ALA A 49 10.60 -0.05 13.23
CA ALA A 49 10.43 -1.11 12.24
C ALA A 49 11.52 -1.00 11.17
N LEU A 50 12.21 -2.10 10.91
CA LEU A 50 13.20 -2.22 9.83
C LEU A 50 12.69 -3.23 8.80
N LYS A 51 12.39 -2.76 7.60
CA LYS A 51 12.07 -3.61 6.45
C LYS A 51 13.34 -3.87 5.66
N ILE A 52 13.55 -5.14 5.26
CA ILE A 52 14.72 -5.58 4.47
C ILE A 52 14.19 -6.36 3.26
N ASN A 53 14.67 -6.03 2.08
CA ASN A 53 14.37 -6.74 0.83
C ASN A 53 15.66 -6.99 0.04
N ASP A 54 15.73 -8.12 -0.65
CA ASP A 54 16.84 -8.47 -1.54
C ASP A 54 16.85 -7.63 -2.85
N LEU A 55 15.74 -6.90 -3.14
CA LEU A 55 15.59 -5.98 -4.26
C LEU A 55 15.57 -4.54 -3.71
N PRO A 56 16.71 -3.83 -3.67
CA PRO A 56 16.82 -2.49 -3.07
C PRO A 56 15.96 -1.45 -3.79
N GLU A 57 15.67 -1.62 -5.06
CA GLU A 57 14.79 -0.75 -5.85
C GLU A 57 13.35 -0.74 -5.31
N LEU A 58 12.84 -1.87 -4.81
CA LEU A 58 11.50 -1.95 -4.21
C LEU A 58 11.44 -1.15 -2.91
N ILE A 59 12.49 -1.22 -2.10
CA ILE A 59 12.61 -0.45 -0.86
C ILE A 59 12.71 1.05 -1.15
N ALA A 60 13.49 1.44 -2.16
CA ALA A 60 13.61 2.83 -2.56
C ALA A 60 12.28 3.39 -3.11
N GLN A 61 11.54 2.57 -3.86
CA GLN A 61 10.22 2.93 -4.35
C GLN A 61 9.22 3.08 -3.20
N GLU A 62 9.19 2.16 -2.24
CA GLU A 62 8.32 2.24 -1.06
C GLU A 62 8.62 3.49 -0.23
N TYR A 63 9.91 3.77 0.06
CA TYR A 63 10.31 4.99 0.74
C TYR A 63 9.79 6.24 0.01
N LYS A 64 10.04 6.34 -1.30
CA LYS A 64 9.58 7.45 -2.13
C LYS A 64 8.05 7.59 -2.12
N SER A 65 7.33 6.48 -2.15
CA SER A 65 5.87 6.44 -2.09
C SER A 65 5.34 6.97 -0.76
N MET A 66 5.88 6.50 0.36
CA MET A 66 5.49 6.94 1.70
C MET A 66 5.83 8.42 1.92
N ASP A 67 7.02 8.86 1.53
CA ASP A 67 7.45 10.27 1.63
C ASP A 67 6.55 11.18 0.80
N PHE A 68 6.18 10.74 -0.40
CA PHE A 68 5.30 11.49 -1.28
C PHE A 68 3.90 11.68 -0.70
N ILE A 69 3.29 10.62 -0.16
CA ILE A 69 1.96 10.71 0.48
C ILE A 69 2.05 11.58 1.73
N SER A 70 2.99 11.30 2.64
CA SER A 70 3.11 11.97 3.94
C SER A 70 3.38 13.46 3.83
N SER A 71 4.06 13.89 2.74
CA SER A 71 4.30 15.31 2.47
C SER A 71 3.07 16.09 1.98
N ARG A 72 1.98 15.41 1.60
CA ARG A 72 0.78 15.99 0.99
C ARG A 72 -0.51 15.74 1.77
N VAL A 73 -0.54 14.69 2.55
CA VAL A 73 -1.76 14.23 3.21
C VAL A 73 -1.48 13.98 4.69
N ASP A 74 -2.28 14.60 5.54
CA ASP A 74 -2.31 14.25 6.96
C ASP A 74 -3.10 12.93 7.14
N CYS A 75 -2.41 11.83 6.87
CA CYS A 75 -2.91 10.48 7.04
C CYS A 75 -1.99 9.66 7.97
N LYS A 76 -2.49 8.53 8.44
CA LYS A 76 -1.81 7.70 9.44
C LYS A 76 -0.72 6.82 8.84
N LEU A 77 0.28 7.40 8.20
CA LEU A 77 1.49 6.70 7.73
C LEU A 77 2.57 6.71 8.82
N PRO A 78 3.44 5.67 8.88
CA PRO A 78 4.58 5.68 9.78
C PRO A 78 5.59 6.76 9.37
N LYS A 79 6.19 7.41 10.35
CA LYS A 79 7.30 8.33 10.12
C LYS A 79 8.49 7.59 9.53
N LEU A 80 9.07 8.12 8.47
CA LEU A 80 10.28 7.59 7.85
C LEU A 80 11.52 8.09 8.60
N TYR A 81 12.49 7.21 8.83
CA TYR A 81 13.78 7.56 9.41
C TYR A 81 14.87 7.61 8.36
N PHE A 82 15.11 6.51 7.65
CA PHE A 82 16.05 6.46 6.53
C PHE A 82 15.82 5.25 5.63
N THR A 83 16.40 5.30 4.44
CA THR A 83 16.59 4.16 3.55
C THR A 83 18.04 4.07 3.11
N GLU A 84 18.54 2.87 2.86
CA GLU A 84 19.91 2.63 2.37
C GLU A 84 19.98 1.27 1.67
N THR A 85 20.97 1.10 0.79
CA THR A 85 21.35 -0.19 0.23
C THR A 85 22.62 -0.68 0.92
N VAL A 86 22.55 -1.86 1.54
CA VAL A 86 23.67 -2.46 2.29
C VAL A 86 23.91 -3.87 1.75
N ASN A 87 25.08 -4.09 1.17
CA ASN A 87 25.47 -5.39 0.59
C ASN A 87 24.43 -5.96 -0.38
N GLY A 88 23.89 -5.12 -1.27
CA GLY A 88 22.90 -5.50 -2.27
C GLY A 88 21.48 -5.68 -1.73
N LYS A 89 21.24 -5.43 -0.44
CA LYS A 89 19.89 -5.44 0.16
C LYS A 89 19.41 -4.03 0.42
N GLY A 90 18.15 -3.75 0.08
CA GLY A 90 17.48 -2.52 0.49
C GLY A 90 17.02 -2.60 1.94
N ILE A 91 17.22 -1.53 2.70
CA ILE A 91 16.69 -1.38 4.06
C ILE A 91 15.87 -0.09 4.18
N LEU A 92 14.76 -0.17 4.91
CA LEU A 92 13.89 0.95 5.24
C LEU A 92 13.62 0.95 6.73
N ALA A 93 14.07 2.00 7.41
CA ALA A 93 13.79 2.24 8.82
C ALA A 93 12.63 3.24 8.95
N MET A 94 11.62 2.85 9.69
CA MET A 94 10.39 3.64 9.88
C MET A 94 9.83 3.46 11.28
N GLU A 95 8.92 4.32 11.67
CA GLU A 95 8.21 4.23 12.93
C GLU A 95 7.59 2.86 13.15
N LEU A 96 7.80 2.30 14.33
CA LEU A 96 7.09 1.11 14.77
C LEU A 96 5.73 1.53 15.35
N ILE A 97 4.67 1.38 14.55
CA ILE A 97 3.31 1.65 15.01
C ILE A 97 2.90 0.54 15.99
N ASP A 98 2.59 0.93 17.23
CA ASP A 98 2.12 -0.01 18.26
C ASP A 98 0.67 -0.40 18.01
N GLY A 99 0.47 -1.64 17.56
CA GLY A 99 -0.83 -2.17 17.20
C GLY A 99 -0.75 -3.57 16.63
N VAL A 100 -1.84 -4.02 16.02
CA VAL A 100 -1.95 -5.33 15.38
C VAL A 100 -2.59 -5.19 14.00
N THR A 101 -2.20 -6.04 13.07
CA THR A 101 -2.92 -6.19 11.81
C THR A 101 -4.26 -6.88 12.07
N PRO A 102 -5.38 -6.33 11.58
CA PRO A 102 -6.69 -6.95 11.73
C PRO A 102 -6.72 -8.33 11.09
N ASN A 103 -7.23 -9.29 11.80
CA ASN A 103 -7.45 -10.65 11.30
C ASN A 103 -8.88 -11.14 11.64
N SER A 104 -9.24 -12.36 11.20
CA SER A 104 -10.56 -12.94 11.44
C SER A 104 -10.98 -12.91 12.92
N LYS A 105 -10.06 -13.22 13.83
CA LYS A 105 -10.35 -13.24 15.27
C LYS A 105 -10.55 -11.83 15.83
N THR A 106 -9.68 -10.87 15.45
CA THR A 106 -9.79 -9.48 15.91
C THR A 106 -11.04 -8.80 15.36
N LEU A 107 -11.43 -9.09 14.11
CA LEU A 107 -12.58 -8.47 13.47
C LEU A 107 -13.92 -9.13 13.85
N PHE A 108 -13.93 -10.45 14.10
CA PHE A 108 -15.18 -11.18 14.34
C PHE A 108 -15.82 -10.85 15.71
N PHE A 109 -14.99 -10.70 16.75
CA PHE A 109 -15.47 -10.60 18.15
C PHE A 109 -15.57 -9.16 18.70
N ARG A 110 -15.26 -8.11 17.93
CA ARG A 110 -15.18 -6.74 18.44
C ARG A 110 -16.39 -5.87 18.07
N LYS A 111 -16.81 -5.04 19.04
CA LYS A 111 -18.02 -4.18 18.92
C LYS A 111 -17.81 -2.92 18.04
N ASN A 112 -16.58 -2.47 17.84
CA ASN A 112 -16.29 -1.16 17.22
C ASN A 112 -15.95 -1.23 15.72
N LYS A 113 -16.49 -2.22 14.99
CA LYS A 113 -16.21 -2.40 13.55
C LYS A 113 -16.61 -1.20 12.70
N SER A 114 -17.75 -0.59 12.98
CA SER A 114 -18.24 0.56 12.22
C SER A 114 -17.34 1.78 12.40
N LYS A 115 -16.79 2.00 13.60
CA LYS A 115 -15.81 3.07 13.84
C LYS A 115 -14.54 2.83 13.03
N LEU A 116 -13.96 1.63 13.09
CA LEU A 116 -12.78 1.28 12.32
C LEU A 116 -13.02 1.44 10.82
N ALA A 117 -14.15 0.94 10.31
CA ALA A 117 -14.51 1.04 8.90
C ALA A 117 -14.58 2.50 8.43
N ASN A 118 -15.18 3.38 9.22
CA ASN A 118 -15.22 4.81 8.92
C ASN A 118 -13.82 5.44 8.96
N GLU A 119 -12.99 5.13 9.95
CA GLU A 119 -11.62 5.65 10.04
C GLU A 119 -10.75 5.22 8.85
N ILE A 120 -10.90 3.97 8.38
CA ILE A 120 -10.22 3.47 7.17
C ILE A 120 -10.67 4.26 5.94
N VAL A 121 -11.97 4.38 5.73
CA VAL A 121 -12.52 5.08 4.57
C VAL A 121 -12.18 6.58 4.61
N ASP A 122 -12.24 7.22 5.77
CA ASP A 122 -11.91 8.65 5.91
C ASP A 122 -10.44 8.94 5.59
N ASN A 123 -9.52 8.02 5.93
CA ASN A 123 -8.12 8.15 5.52
C ASN A 123 -7.93 7.96 4.01
N LEU A 124 -8.66 7.03 3.38
CA LEU A 124 -8.61 6.88 1.93
C LEU A 124 -9.14 8.14 1.22
N ILE A 125 -10.25 8.69 1.69
CA ILE A 125 -10.81 9.94 1.14
C ILE A 125 -9.82 11.10 1.26
N LYS A 126 -9.05 11.19 2.34
CA LYS A 126 -7.97 12.19 2.46
C LYS A 126 -6.90 12.00 1.38
N ILE A 127 -6.48 10.76 1.11
CA ILE A 127 -5.51 10.47 0.04
C ILE A 127 -6.11 10.86 -1.31
N HIS A 128 -7.33 10.44 -1.60
CA HIS A 128 -8.04 10.75 -2.84
C HIS A 128 -8.41 12.25 -3.01
N SER A 129 -8.35 13.05 -1.95
CA SER A 129 -8.58 14.50 -2.05
C SER A 129 -7.40 15.27 -2.64
N VAL A 130 -6.26 14.63 -2.83
CA VAL A 130 -5.10 15.21 -3.51
C VAL A 130 -5.21 14.94 -5.01
N HIS A 131 -5.20 16.00 -5.81
CA HIS A 131 -5.45 15.95 -7.25
C HIS A 131 -4.22 16.34 -8.06
N ASN A 132 -4.21 15.91 -9.31
CA ASN A 132 -3.23 16.28 -10.31
C ASN A 132 -3.92 16.48 -11.67
N ASP A 133 -3.27 17.20 -12.58
CA ASP A 133 -3.79 17.43 -13.95
C ASP A 133 -3.52 16.27 -14.91
N LYS A 134 -2.66 15.33 -14.51
CA LYS A 134 -2.20 14.21 -15.32
C LYS A 134 -2.26 12.91 -14.55
N TYR A 135 -2.37 11.81 -15.26
CA TYR A 135 -2.32 10.45 -14.76
C TYR A 135 -0.93 9.85 -14.92
N GLY A 136 -0.60 8.84 -14.09
CA GLY A 136 0.67 8.14 -14.18
C GLY A 136 1.40 8.00 -12.85
N PRO A 137 2.61 7.43 -12.85
CA PRO A 137 3.42 7.25 -11.65
C PRO A 137 3.77 8.59 -10.99
N ILE A 138 3.95 8.60 -9.66
CA ILE A 138 4.44 9.79 -8.96
C ILE A 138 5.81 10.21 -9.53
N GLY A 139 5.94 11.52 -9.82
CA GLY A 139 7.15 12.09 -10.43
C GLY A 139 7.25 11.91 -11.95
N ASN A 140 6.33 11.19 -12.60
CA ASN A 140 6.27 11.04 -14.06
C ASN A 140 4.81 10.90 -14.56
N ALA A 141 3.91 11.73 -14.08
CA ALA A 141 2.53 11.76 -14.56
C ALA A 141 2.45 12.56 -15.89
N ILE A 142 2.31 11.85 -16.99
CA ILE A 142 2.34 12.43 -18.33
C ILE A 142 1.04 12.24 -19.14
N TYR A 143 0.21 11.28 -18.75
CA TYR A 143 -0.98 10.90 -19.50
C TYR A 143 -2.12 11.88 -19.30
N ALA A 144 -2.84 12.18 -20.37
CA ALA A 144 -3.95 13.12 -20.33
C ALA A 144 -5.24 12.51 -19.78
N SER A 145 -5.41 11.19 -19.93
CA SER A 145 -6.58 10.47 -19.42
C SER A 145 -6.17 9.23 -18.61
N TRP A 146 -7.10 8.76 -17.77
CA TRP A 146 -6.93 7.50 -17.07
C TRP A 146 -6.83 6.32 -18.05
N TYR A 147 -7.64 6.33 -19.09
CA TYR A 147 -7.60 5.29 -20.12
C TYR A 147 -6.22 5.18 -20.78
N ASP A 148 -5.60 6.31 -21.17
CA ASP A 148 -4.28 6.29 -21.79
C ASP A 148 -3.23 5.63 -20.90
N TYR A 149 -3.22 5.98 -19.61
CA TYR A 149 -2.28 5.38 -18.65
C TYR A 149 -2.58 3.92 -18.39
N TYR A 150 -3.83 3.61 -18.07
CA TYR A 150 -4.20 2.25 -17.66
C TYR A 150 -4.16 1.25 -18.82
N SER A 151 -4.43 1.68 -20.04
CA SER A 151 -4.39 0.81 -21.23
C SER A 151 -2.96 0.32 -21.53
N GLU A 152 -1.94 1.15 -21.31
CA GLU A 152 -0.54 0.70 -21.44
C GLU A 152 -0.19 -0.36 -20.40
N PHE A 153 -0.54 -0.11 -19.14
CA PHE A 153 -0.33 -1.08 -18.07
C PHE A 153 -1.10 -2.40 -18.31
N ALA A 154 -2.36 -2.30 -18.71
CA ALA A 154 -3.18 -3.47 -19.01
C ALA A 154 -2.63 -4.27 -20.20
N LYS A 155 -2.09 -3.60 -21.22
CA LYS A 155 -1.43 -4.23 -22.37
C LYS A 155 -0.24 -5.10 -21.94
N GLU A 156 0.64 -4.56 -21.10
CA GLU A 156 1.80 -5.31 -20.60
C GLU A 156 1.36 -6.58 -19.83
N ILE A 157 0.31 -6.49 -19.02
CA ILE A 157 -0.23 -7.65 -18.29
C ILE A 157 -0.78 -8.69 -19.27
N VAL A 158 -1.53 -8.28 -20.28
CA VAL A 158 -2.10 -9.18 -21.28
C VAL A 158 -0.99 -9.86 -22.09
N GLU A 159 0.00 -9.13 -22.56
CA GLU A 159 1.15 -9.67 -23.29
C GLU A 159 1.94 -10.67 -22.43
N PHE A 160 2.27 -10.33 -21.19
CA PHE A 160 2.93 -11.23 -20.25
C PHE A 160 2.11 -12.51 -20.00
N THR A 161 0.80 -12.36 -19.77
CA THR A 161 -0.10 -13.50 -19.52
C THR A 161 -0.20 -14.41 -20.74
N ASN A 162 -0.27 -13.84 -21.95
CA ASN A 162 -0.32 -14.63 -23.18
C ASN A 162 0.95 -15.47 -23.41
N CYS A 163 2.11 -14.97 -22.95
CA CYS A 163 3.39 -15.69 -23.00
C CYS A 163 3.59 -16.66 -21.82
N SER A 164 2.77 -16.56 -20.77
CA SER A 164 2.91 -17.38 -19.56
C SER A 164 2.19 -18.72 -19.67
N ASP A 165 2.55 -19.69 -18.81
CA ASP A 165 1.88 -21.00 -18.71
C ASP A 165 0.64 -20.90 -17.79
N VAL A 166 -0.37 -20.15 -18.25
CA VAL A 166 -1.67 -20.05 -17.58
C VAL A 166 -2.78 -20.66 -18.44
N PRO A 167 -3.89 -21.14 -17.82
CA PRO A 167 -5.00 -21.72 -18.56
C PRO A 167 -5.53 -20.81 -19.68
N ARG A 168 -5.87 -21.41 -20.82
CA ARG A 168 -6.41 -20.67 -21.99
C ARG A 168 -7.66 -19.85 -21.64
N THR A 169 -8.47 -20.32 -20.72
CA THR A 169 -9.65 -19.59 -20.22
C THR A 169 -9.28 -18.26 -19.57
N VAL A 170 -8.17 -18.20 -18.82
CA VAL A 170 -7.66 -16.95 -18.22
C VAL A 170 -7.17 -16.01 -19.31
N LYS A 171 -6.37 -16.52 -20.27
CA LYS A 171 -5.91 -15.71 -21.42
C LYS A 171 -7.08 -15.10 -22.18
N ASN A 172 -8.09 -15.92 -22.53
CA ASN A 172 -9.26 -15.46 -23.25
C ASN A 172 -10.05 -14.38 -22.48
N ALA A 173 -10.22 -14.57 -21.15
CA ALA A 173 -10.93 -13.60 -20.32
C ALA A 173 -10.19 -12.26 -20.26
N LEU A 174 -8.85 -12.28 -20.09
CA LEU A 174 -8.04 -11.07 -20.07
C LEU A 174 -7.99 -10.35 -21.42
N ASN A 175 -7.87 -11.09 -22.54
CA ASN A 175 -7.94 -10.49 -23.87
C ASN A 175 -9.29 -9.82 -24.09
N LEU A 176 -10.40 -10.50 -23.74
CA LEU A 176 -11.75 -9.93 -23.88
C LEU A 176 -11.93 -8.68 -23.00
N ALA A 177 -11.42 -8.69 -21.77
CA ALA A 177 -11.45 -7.52 -20.90
C ALA A 177 -10.64 -6.35 -21.50
N TYR A 178 -9.47 -6.63 -22.05
CA TYR A 178 -8.63 -5.61 -22.68
C TYR A 178 -9.29 -5.03 -23.96
N GLU A 179 -9.87 -5.86 -24.80
CA GLU A 179 -10.60 -5.43 -26.00
C GLU A 179 -11.78 -4.48 -25.67
N ASN A 180 -12.37 -4.63 -24.47
CA ASN A 180 -13.47 -3.82 -24.00
C ASN A 180 -13.05 -2.77 -22.96
N LEU A 181 -11.75 -2.59 -22.73
CA LEU A 181 -11.21 -1.75 -21.66
C LEU A 181 -11.73 -0.31 -21.73
N TYR A 182 -11.79 0.26 -22.92
CA TYR A 182 -12.31 1.62 -23.14
C TYR A 182 -13.73 1.81 -22.60
N LEU A 183 -14.60 0.81 -22.77
CA LEU A 183 -15.99 0.87 -22.29
C LEU A 183 -16.10 0.86 -20.76
N ILE A 184 -15.08 0.31 -20.09
CA ILE A 184 -15.07 0.13 -18.63
C ILE A 184 -14.40 1.32 -17.95
N VAL A 185 -13.24 1.76 -18.46
CA VAL A 185 -12.37 2.71 -17.76
C VAL A 185 -12.40 4.14 -18.33
N ASN A 186 -13.06 4.37 -19.47
CA ASN A 186 -13.17 5.72 -20.02
C ASN A 186 -14.24 6.50 -19.25
N CYS A 187 -13.80 7.37 -18.35
CA CYS A 187 -14.65 8.28 -17.60
C CYS A 187 -14.17 9.71 -17.83
N ASP A 188 -14.88 10.43 -18.70
CA ASP A 188 -14.52 11.79 -19.13
C ASP A 188 -14.49 12.80 -17.97
N ASP A 189 -15.18 12.51 -16.87
CA ASP A 189 -15.33 13.42 -15.71
C ASP A 189 -14.47 13.01 -14.49
N ALA A 190 -13.62 11.98 -14.60
CA ALA A 190 -12.83 11.54 -13.47
C ALA A 190 -11.63 12.49 -13.23
N LEU A 191 -11.50 12.99 -12.00
CA LEU A 191 -10.31 13.74 -11.59
C LEU A 191 -9.16 12.76 -11.33
N SER A 192 -7.95 13.14 -11.76
CA SER A 192 -6.74 12.42 -11.36
C SER A 192 -6.50 12.63 -9.86
N THR A 193 -6.49 11.53 -9.10
CA THR A 193 -6.31 11.52 -7.64
C THR A 193 -5.10 10.70 -7.24
N LEU A 194 -4.53 11.01 -6.09
CA LEU A 194 -3.48 10.21 -5.51
C LEU A 194 -4.04 8.87 -5.02
N ALA A 195 -3.43 7.75 -5.40
CA ALA A 195 -3.77 6.41 -4.91
C ALA A 195 -2.64 5.85 -4.04
N HIS A 196 -3.00 5.09 -2.99
CA HIS A 196 -2.05 4.35 -2.16
C HIS A 196 -1.49 3.12 -2.90
N GLY A 197 -2.29 2.52 -3.77
CA GLY A 197 -1.94 1.42 -4.65
C GLY A 197 -2.02 0.02 -4.04
N ASP A 198 -2.12 -0.08 -2.69
CA ASP A 198 -2.35 -1.35 -1.97
C ASP A 198 -3.15 -1.13 -0.68
N TYR A 199 -4.33 -0.49 -0.81
CA TYR A 199 -5.16 -0.05 0.31
C TYR A 199 -6.14 -1.13 0.78
N TRP A 200 -5.67 -2.14 1.50
CA TRP A 200 -6.46 -3.26 1.97
C TRP A 200 -6.15 -3.67 3.42
N ILE A 201 -7.01 -4.53 4.00
CA ILE A 201 -6.97 -4.86 5.43
C ILE A 201 -5.60 -5.30 5.98
N PRO A 202 -4.78 -6.12 5.31
CA PRO A 202 -3.45 -6.50 5.81
C PRO A 202 -2.49 -5.34 6.04
N ASN A 203 -2.70 -4.21 5.35
CA ASN A 203 -1.87 -3.02 5.44
C ASN A 203 -2.35 -2.00 6.48
N PHE A 204 -3.35 -2.35 7.30
CA PHE A 204 -3.79 -1.50 8.41
C PHE A 204 -3.25 -2.01 9.73
N ILE A 205 -2.81 -1.08 10.58
CA ILE A 205 -2.46 -1.33 11.97
C ILE A 205 -3.53 -0.72 12.85
N VAL A 206 -4.09 -1.51 13.75
CA VAL A 206 -5.17 -1.09 14.64
C VAL A 206 -4.79 -1.26 16.10
N ASP A 207 -5.34 -0.43 16.96
CA ASP A 207 -5.26 -0.62 18.40
C ASP A 207 -6.03 -1.88 18.81
N ASN A 208 -5.36 -2.79 19.50
CA ASN A 208 -5.93 -4.08 19.86
C ASN A 208 -7.10 -3.97 20.86
N LYS A 209 -7.23 -2.88 21.61
CA LYS A 209 -8.28 -2.69 22.62
C LYS A 209 -9.47 -1.91 22.07
N THR A 210 -9.21 -0.78 21.44
CA THR A 210 -10.22 0.16 20.96
C THR A 210 -10.67 -0.10 19.53
N MET A 211 -9.91 -0.88 18.75
CA MET A 211 -10.11 -1.10 17.32
C MET A 211 -10.08 0.20 16.50
N SER A 212 -9.38 1.22 16.98
CA SER A 212 -9.13 2.42 16.19
C SER A 212 -7.97 2.21 15.23
N LEU A 213 -8.02 2.82 14.05
CA LEU A 213 -6.94 2.81 13.07
C LEU A 213 -5.75 3.59 13.62
N LYS A 214 -4.59 2.94 13.72
CA LYS A 214 -3.33 3.54 14.19
C LYS A 214 -2.38 3.86 13.06
N GLY A 215 -2.39 3.06 12.01
CA GLY A 215 -1.51 3.27 10.88
C GLY A 215 -1.94 2.54 9.61
N ILE A 216 -1.42 3.02 8.51
CA ILE A 216 -1.52 2.43 7.17
C ILE A 216 -0.09 2.25 6.69
N ILE A 217 0.24 1.08 6.18
CA ILE A 217 1.59 0.71 5.77
C ILE A 217 1.60 0.17 4.34
N ASP A 218 2.80 0.02 3.79
CA ASP A 218 3.06 -0.71 2.55
C ASP A 218 2.37 -0.10 1.31
N PRO A 219 2.50 1.22 1.04
CA PRO A 219 1.99 1.77 -0.21
C PRO A 219 2.80 1.21 -1.38
N PHE A 220 2.09 0.71 -2.39
CA PHE A 220 2.71 0.09 -3.55
C PHE A 220 2.22 0.73 -4.84
N ASN A 221 3.13 1.06 -5.76
CA ASN A 221 2.79 1.72 -7.01
C ASN A 221 1.95 3.00 -6.85
N VAL A 222 2.28 3.82 -5.84
CA VAL A 222 1.63 5.11 -5.64
C VAL A 222 1.65 5.91 -6.93
N SER A 223 0.48 6.31 -7.38
CA SER A 223 0.29 6.94 -8.68
C SER A 223 -0.93 7.86 -8.70
N TRP A 224 -1.02 8.62 -9.74
CA TRP A 224 -2.14 9.47 -10.07
C TRP A 224 -3.11 8.67 -10.92
N THR A 225 -4.25 8.31 -10.33
CA THR A 225 -5.24 7.41 -10.91
C THR A 225 -6.63 8.03 -10.89
N GLU A 226 -7.56 7.38 -11.53
CA GLU A 226 -8.97 7.55 -11.21
C GLU A 226 -9.22 6.99 -9.78
N PRO A 227 -10.01 7.68 -8.92
CA PRO A 227 -10.21 7.24 -7.54
C PRO A 227 -10.85 5.85 -7.43
N GLU A 228 -11.68 5.46 -8.38
CA GLU A 228 -12.38 4.18 -8.39
C GLU A 228 -11.46 2.99 -8.66
N TYR A 229 -10.29 3.20 -9.24
CA TYR A 229 -9.28 2.17 -9.46
C TYR A 229 -8.87 1.45 -8.16
N GLU A 230 -8.74 2.17 -7.06
CA GLU A 230 -8.32 1.60 -5.79
C GLU A 230 -9.47 0.97 -5.00
N LEU A 231 -10.73 1.25 -5.36
CA LEU A 231 -11.88 0.81 -4.57
C LEU A 231 -12.11 -0.70 -4.60
N PHE A 232 -11.60 -1.41 -5.61
CA PHE A 232 -11.71 -2.87 -5.64
C PHE A 232 -11.04 -3.51 -4.41
N THR A 233 -9.95 -2.91 -3.89
CA THR A 233 -9.25 -3.41 -2.70
C THR A 233 -10.13 -3.38 -1.45
N LEU A 234 -11.13 -2.49 -1.41
CA LEU A 234 -12.11 -2.41 -0.34
C LEU A 234 -13.15 -3.54 -0.38
N THR A 235 -13.28 -4.23 -1.52
CA THR A 235 -14.25 -5.32 -1.73
C THR A 235 -13.67 -6.70 -1.43
N VAL A 236 -12.33 -6.81 -1.25
CA VAL A 236 -11.65 -8.09 -1.02
C VAL A 236 -11.54 -8.45 0.46
N GLY A 237 -11.65 -9.73 0.75
CA GLY A 237 -11.45 -10.26 2.09
C GLY A 237 -12.35 -9.61 3.14
N PHE A 238 -11.73 -9.14 4.24
CA PHE A 238 -12.44 -8.49 5.33
C PHE A 238 -12.95 -7.08 5.01
N GLY A 239 -12.46 -6.44 3.96
CA GLY A 239 -12.97 -5.15 3.48
C GLY A 239 -14.46 -5.24 3.16
N LYS A 240 -14.88 -6.30 2.48
CA LYS A 240 -16.28 -6.62 2.20
C LYS A 240 -17.09 -6.77 3.49
N ASN A 241 -16.56 -7.48 4.49
CA ASN A 241 -17.26 -7.71 5.76
C ASN A 241 -17.40 -6.45 6.63
N LEU A 242 -16.56 -5.46 6.38
CA LEU A 242 -16.63 -4.14 7.02
C LEU A 242 -17.44 -3.13 6.19
N HIS A 243 -17.96 -3.53 5.04
CA HIS A 243 -18.71 -2.66 4.11
C HIS A 243 -17.92 -1.40 3.70
N LEU A 244 -16.58 -1.51 3.55
CA LEU A 244 -15.73 -0.35 3.28
C LEU A 244 -16.11 0.36 1.97
N TYR A 245 -16.42 -0.40 0.93
CA TYR A 245 -16.86 0.11 -0.35
C TYR A 245 -18.19 0.90 -0.26
N ASP A 246 -19.18 0.33 0.45
CA ASP A 246 -20.48 0.99 0.64
C ASP A 246 -20.34 2.30 1.44
N ILE A 247 -19.47 2.30 2.47
CA ILE A 247 -19.17 3.49 3.25
C ILE A 247 -18.51 4.56 2.37
N TYR A 248 -17.54 4.17 1.54
CA TYR A 248 -16.90 5.11 0.62
C TYR A 248 -17.93 5.75 -0.33
N LYS A 249 -18.76 4.95 -0.99
CA LYS A 249 -19.82 5.43 -1.89
C LYS A 249 -20.86 6.33 -1.19
N SER A 250 -21.09 6.13 0.09
CA SER A 250 -21.99 7.00 0.85
C SER A 250 -21.41 8.39 1.14
N LYS A 251 -20.08 8.55 1.07
CA LYS A 251 -19.38 9.81 1.38
C LYS A 251 -18.85 10.54 0.14
N VAL A 252 -18.60 9.81 -0.94
CA VAL A 252 -17.98 10.34 -2.17
C VAL A 252 -18.86 9.99 -3.37
N LYS A 253 -19.11 10.97 -4.23
CA LYS A 253 -19.81 10.72 -5.49
C LYS A 253 -18.89 9.89 -6.40
N THR A 254 -19.38 8.73 -6.82
CA THR A 254 -18.70 7.84 -7.77
C THR A 254 -19.30 7.95 -9.17
N THR A 255 -18.59 7.45 -10.17
CA THR A 255 -19.09 7.43 -11.55
C THR A 255 -20.22 6.42 -11.72
N LYS A 256 -20.95 6.51 -12.83
CA LYS A 256 -22.08 5.61 -13.15
C LYS A 256 -21.65 4.13 -13.23
N TYR A 257 -20.40 3.86 -13.60
CA TYR A 257 -19.88 2.52 -13.83
C TYR A 257 -18.94 2.02 -12.72
N CYS A 258 -18.92 2.70 -11.59
CA CYS A 258 -18.06 2.33 -10.46
C CYS A 258 -18.19 0.84 -10.07
N ASP A 259 -19.42 0.32 -10.03
CA ASP A 259 -19.69 -1.09 -9.67
C ASP A 259 -19.18 -2.12 -10.71
N LEU A 260 -18.81 -1.68 -11.90
CA LEU A 260 -18.25 -2.52 -12.96
C LEU A 260 -16.72 -2.52 -12.99
N LYS A 261 -16.08 -1.62 -12.27
CA LYS A 261 -14.63 -1.43 -12.26
C LYS A 261 -13.93 -2.25 -11.17
N GLY A 262 -14.67 -2.71 -10.18
CA GLY A 262 -14.17 -3.44 -9.02
C GLY A 262 -14.28 -4.96 -9.08
#